data_25607a864bd727aafc983cc508428d3b
#
_entry.id   25607a864bd727aafc983cc508428d3b
#
_cell.length_a   1.000
_cell.length_b   1.000
_cell.length_c   1.000
_cell.angle_alpha   90.00
_cell.angle_beta   90.00
_cell.angle_gamma   90.00
#
_symmetry.space_group_name_H-M   'P 1'
#
loop_
_entity.id
_entity.type
_entity.pdbx_description
1 polymer ?
#
loop_
_entity_poly.entity_id
_entity_poly.type
_entity_poly.pdbx_seq_one_letter_code
_entity_poly.pdbx_strand_id
1 'polypeptide(L)'
;MYAQVIFVIVLWPFHFFHFLSFDFTFSEELNTMELSKVTLEIFSKLEQQWLSHYEVASKIRILSIDGGGTAAIVAGASLIHLQDQIRSQTSDPHAQITDYFDIIAGTGIGAILASMITADDGFGRPLYTATDAVRFVSQNNRQLYKPKRTRLFLRRRRRFSSRSMENALKRVFQRKEDEGRLLTLKDTCKPLLIPCFDLKSSAPFVFSRADASESPSFNFELWKACRATSATPGLFGPFQFSSVDGKTSCSAVDGGLVMNNPAAAAITHVLHNKRDFPSVNGVEDLLVLSIGNGAPAKRANDGGECSTSAVVDIALDGVSETVDQMLGNAFCWNRTDYVRIQAFGLKEGKEEKVLSERVLESLPFGGKRLLQETNGSRIESFVQRLVATGKSSLPPSPCKARPH
;
A
#
# COMPACT_ATOMS: atom_id res chain seq x y z
N MET A 1 -1.73 60.24 17.66
CA MET A 1 -2.82 59.28 17.36
C MET A 1 -2.14 58.00 16.93
N TYR A 2 -2.12 56.99 17.81
CA TYR A 2 -1.42 55.73 17.55
C TYR A 2 -2.35 54.80 16.77
N ALA A 3 -1.94 54.38 15.57
CA ALA A 3 -2.64 53.32 14.83
C ALA A 3 -1.86 52.03 15.00
N GLN A 4 -2.46 51.06 15.71
CA GLN A 4 -1.96 49.70 15.73
C GLN A 4 -2.46 48.95 14.50
N VAL A 5 -1.54 48.50 13.66
CA VAL A 5 -1.85 47.57 12.57
C VAL A 5 -1.50 46.19 13.01
N ILE A 6 -2.51 45.37 13.27
CA ILE A 6 -2.34 43.95 13.62
C ILE A 6 -2.32 43.15 12.32
N PHE A 7 -1.18 42.56 11.97
CA PHE A 7 -1.09 41.57 10.93
C PHE A 7 -1.28 40.19 11.55
N VAL A 8 -2.35 39.52 11.18
CA VAL A 8 -2.56 38.12 11.51
C VAL A 8 -1.99 37.29 10.37
N ILE A 9 -0.84 36.65 10.58
CA ILE A 9 -0.32 35.65 9.66
C ILE A 9 -0.84 34.30 10.15
N VAL A 10 -1.77 33.72 9.42
CA VAL A 10 -2.26 32.37 9.66
C VAL A 10 -1.31 31.39 8.98
N LEU A 11 -0.41 30.78 9.74
CA LEU A 11 0.37 29.62 9.31
C LEU A 11 -0.40 28.36 9.68
N TRP A 12 -1.02 27.72 8.70
CA TRP A 12 -1.57 26.37 8.79
C TRP A 12 -0.50 25.38 8.26
N PRO A 13 -0.12 24.28 8.96
CA PRO A 13 -0.95 23.47 9.89
C PRO A 13 -0.35 23.16 11.28
N PHE A 14 0.34 24.04 11.96
CA PHE A 14 0.81 23.76 13.32
C PHE A 14 0.23 24.70 14.35
N HIS A 15 -0.36 24.15 15.42
CA HIS A 15 -0.85 24.85 16.60
C HIS A 15 0.29 25.54 17.36
N PHE A 16 0.75 26.67 16.91
CA PHE A 16 1.50 27.62 17.72
C PHE A 16 1.12 29.05 17.29
N PHE A 17 0.34 29.71 18.13
CA PHE A 17 0.13 31.15 18.02
C PHE A 17 1.35 31.87 18.62
N HIS A 18 2.25 32.35 17.80
CA HIS A 18 3.20 33.37 18.22
C HIS A 18 2.64 34.74 17.90
N PHE A 19 2.25 35.48 18.95
CA PHE A 19 2.00 36.90 18.84
C PHE A 19 3.33 37.62 18.82
N LEU A 20 3.75 38.11 17.66
CA LEU A 20 4.83 39.10 17.56
C LEU A 20 4.17 40.47 17.53
N SER A 21 4.20 41.18 18.66
CA SER A 21 3.89 42.62 18.67
C SER A 21 5.14 43.38 18.31
N PHE A 22 5.10 44.09 17.19
CA PHE A 22 6.11 45.06 16.85
C PHE A 22 5.55 46.47 17.15
N ASP A 23 6.20 47.18 18.11
CA ASP A 23 5.95 48.60 18.31
C ASP A 23 6.72 49.37 17.24
N PHE A 24 6.01 49.87 16.25
CA PHE A 24 6.55 50.82 15.29
C PHE A 24 6.18 52.24 15.70
N THR A 25 7.18 53.00 16.08
CA THR A 25 7.04 54.46 16.13
C THR A 25 7.14 55.00 14.70
N PHE A 26 6.01 55.47 14.16
CA PHE A 26 5.92 56.07 12.83
C PHE A 26 6.48 57.49 12.92
N SER A 27 7.61 57.80 12.27
CA SER A 27 7.93 59.16 11.85
C SER A 27 7.30 59.39 10.47
N GLU A 28 6.70 60.54 10.27
CA GLU A 28 5.82 60.90 9.14
C GLU A 28 6.49 60.98 7.75
N GLU A 29 7.67 60.39 7.54
CA GLU A 29 8.39 60.44 6.27
C GLU A 29 8.77 59.07 5.64
N LEU A 30 8.11 58.02 6.00
CA LEU A 30 8.33 56.74 5.28
C LEU A 30 7.50 56.71 4.00
N ASN A 31 8.17 56.99 2.90
CA ASN A 31 7.66 56.97 1.53
C ASN A 31 7.04 55.59 1.23
N THR A 32 5.82 55.56 0.72
CA THR A 32 5.08 54.32 0.38
C THR A 32 5.89 53.34 -0.49
N MET A 33 6.91 53.83 -1.19
CA MET A 33 7.87 53.04 -1.97
C MET A 33 8.84 52.22 -1.10
N GLU A 34 9.24 52.66 0.09
CA GLU A 34 10.12 51.91 0.98
C GLU A 34 9.35 50.82 1.72
N LEU A 35 8.11 51.09 2.11
CA LEU A 35 7.24 50.09 2.74
C LEU A 35 6.97 48.91 1.78
N SER A 36 6.77 49.17 0.49
CA SER A 36 6.57 48.15 -0.52
C SER A 36 7.84 47.31 -0.75
N LYS A 37 9.03 47.90 -0.69
CA LYS A 37 10.33 47.22 -0.80
C LYS A 37 10.56 46.29 0.39
N VAL A 38 10.32 46.77 1.63
CA VAL A 38 10.45 45.94 2.85
C VAL A 38 9.46 44.78 2.84
N THR A 39 8.23 45.04 2.43
CA THR A 39 7.21 44.00 2.30
C THR A 39 7.63 42.95 1.26
N LEU A 40 8.12 43.38 0.09
CA LEU A 40 8.60 42.45 -0.96
C LEU A 40 9.82 41.65 -0.49
N GLU A 41 10.73 42.26 0.26
CA GLU A 41 11.90 41.56 0.82
C GLU A 41 11.52 40.54 1.88
N ILE A 42 10.54 40.83 2.73
CA ILE A 42 9.98 39.88 3.70
C ILE A 42 9.33 38.70 2.97
N PHE A 43 8.48 38.98 1.98
CA PHE A 43 7.86 37.93 1.19
C PHE A 43 8.89 37.09 0.43
N SER A 44 9.90 37.72 -0.18
CA SER A 44 10.98 36.99 -0.86
C SER A 44 11.80 36.11 0.09
N LYS A 45 12.10 36.58 1.31
CA LYS A 45 12.78 35.78 2.34
C LYS A 45 11.89 34.67 2.86
N LEU A 46 10.61 34.88 3.06
CA LEU A 46 9.64 33.86 3.43
C LEU A 46 9.49 32.82 2.32
N GLU A 47 9.43 33.23 1.07
CA GLU A 47 9.37 32.37 -0.09
C GLU A 47 10.67 31.56 -0.25
N GLN A 48 11.85 32.17 -0.09
CA GLN A 48 13.13 31.46 -0.07
C GLN A 48 13.25 30.48 1.10
N GLN A 49 12.77 30.86 2.26
CA GLN A 49 12.74 29.98 3.43
C GLN A 49 11.73 28.84 3.26
N TRP A 50 10.59 29.12 2.62
CA TRP A 50 9.60 28.12 2.25
C TRP A 50 10.12 27.19 1.14
N LEU A 51 10.77 27.73 0.11
CA LEU A 51 11.42 26.97 -0.95
C LEU A 51 12.61 26.15 -0.44
N SER A 52 13.40 26.65 0.53
CA SER A 52 14.50 25.89 1.13
C SER A 52 14.02 24.75 2.05
N HIS A 53 12.85 24.87 2.63
CA HIS A 53 12.16 23.73 3.27
C HIS A 53 11.54 22.78 2.25
N TYR A 54 11.34 23.24 1.01
CA TYR A 54 10.91 22.46 -0.15
C TYR A 54 12.07 21.86 -0.96
N GLU A 55 13.31 22.00 -0.51
CA GLU A 55 14.38 21.13 -1.01
C GLU A 55 13.96 19.69 -0.68
N VAL A 56 13.32 19.15 -1.70
CA VAL A 56 12.91 17.77 -1.97
C VAL A 56 13.26 16.83 -0.81
N ALA A 57 12.54 16.94 0.30
CA ALA A 57 12.49 15.86 1.27
C ALA A 57 11.94 14.67 0.49
N SER A 58 12.78 13.67 0.26
CA SER A 58 12.43 12.47 -0.49
C SER A 58 11.20 11.85 0.15
N LYS A 59 10.04 11.96 -0.50
CA LYS A 59 8.80 11.40 0.01
C LYS A 59 8.94 9.89 0.20
N ILE A 60 8.38 9.37 1.26
CA ILE A 60 8.30 7.92 1.47
C ILE A 60 7.29 7.33 0.50
N ARG A 61 7.72 6.35 -0.27
CA ARG A 61 7.02 5.74 -1.39
C ARG A 61 6.38 4.43 -0.97
N ILE A 62 5.07 4.41 -0.99
CA ILE A 62 4.25 3.28 -0.52
C ILE A 62 3.57 2.61 -1.71
N LEU A 63 3.74 1.29 -1.85
CA LEU A 63 2.95 0.46 -2.75
C LEU A 63 1.96 -0.37 -1.94
N SER A 64 0.69 -0.23 -2.24
CA SER A 64 -0.39 -0.99 -1.61
C SER A 64 -1.13 -1.84 -2.66
N ILE A 65 -1.34 -3.12 -2.37
CA ILE A 65 -2.00 -4.07 -3.27
C ILE A 65 -3.18 -4.71 -2.55
N ASP A 66 -4.38 -4.46 -3.06
CA ASP A 66 -5.61 -4.93 -2.45
C ASP A 66 -5.77 -6.45 -2.45
N GLY A 67 -6.56 -6.89 -1.52
CA GLY A 67 -7.13 -8.22 -1.51
C GLY A 67 -8.34 -8.38 -2.44
N GLY A 68 -8.94 -9.57 -2.40
CA GLY A 68 -10.11 -9.91 -3.22
C GLY A 68 -9.73 -10.41 -4.62
N GLY A 69 -10.72 -11.03 -5.28
CA GLY A 69 -10.55 -11.66 -6.58
C GLY A 69 -9.67 -12.92 -6.56
N THR A 70 -9.95 -13.85 -7.45
CA THR A 70 -9.20 -15.11 -7.56
C THR A 70 -8.14 -15.08 -8.67
N ALA A 71 -8.17 -14.09 -9.55
CA ALA A 71 -7.34 -14.03 -10.75
C ALA A 71 -6.28 -12.91 -10.69
N ALA A 72 -6.38 -11.98 -9.75
CA ALA A 72 -5.47 -10.83 -9.62
C ALA A 72 -5.23 -10.06 -10.93
N ILE A 73 -6.24 -9.96 -11.79
CA ILE A 73 -6.10 -9.42 -13.15
C ILE A 73 -5.66 -7.96 -13.10
N VAL A 74 -6.34 -7.15 -12.31
CA VAL A 74 -6.06 -5.71 -12.20
C VAL A 74 -4.69 -5.49 -11.56
N ALA A 75 -4.44 -6.14 -10.41
CA ALA A 75 -3.16 -6.03 -9.72
C ALA A 75 -2.01 -6.55 -10.58
N GLY A 76 -2.21 -7.67 -11.29
CA GLY A 76 -1.21 -8.26 -12.16
C GLY A 76 -0.83 -7.36 -13.34
N ALA A 77 -1.82 -6.88 -14.10
CA ALA A 77 -1.59 -5.98 -15.23
C ALA A 77 -0.91 -4.67 -14.79
N SER A 78 -1.39 -4.10 -13.66
CA SER A 78 -0.82 -2.86 -13.12
C SER A 78 0.62 -3.03 -12.64
N LEU A 79 0.96 -4.15 -11.98
CA LEU A 79 2.33 -4.41 -11.51
C LEU A 79 3.33 -4.64 -12.64
N ILE A 80 2.92 -5.39 -13.68
CA ILE A 80 3.76 -5.60 -14.86
C ILE A 80 4.00 -4.25 -15.55
N HIS A 81 2.94 -3.48 -15.80
CA HIS A 81 3.05 -2.17 -16.42
C HIS A 81 3.90 -1.19 -15.59
N LEU A 82 3.72 -1.18 -14.27
CA LEU A 82 4.54 -0.38 -13.34
C LEU A 82 6.03 -0.72 -13.49
N GLN A 83 6.39 -1.99 -13.50
CA GLN A 83 7.78 -2.43 -13.65
C GLN A 83 8.36 -2.06 -15.02
N ASP A 84 7.58 -2.22 -16.08
CA ASP A 84 7.98 -1.87 -17.44
C ASP A 84 8.18 -0.35 -17.60
N GLN A 85 7.31 0.46 -17.01
CA GLN A 85 7.44 1.92 -16.99
C GLN A 85 8.68 2.36 -16.18
N ILE A 86 8.95 1.75 -15.02
CA ILE A 86 10.18 2.02 -14.25
C ILE A 86 11.41 1.73 -15.12
N ARG A 87 11.48 0.58 -15.77
CA ARG A 87 12.60 0.21 -16.65
C ARG A 87 12.76 1.16 -17.82
N SER A 88 11.65 1.52 -18.46
CA SER A 88 11.66 2.43 -19.61
C SER A 88 12.14 3.82 -19.23
N GLN A 89 11.61 4.40 -18.14
CA GLN A 89 11.92 5.78 -17.74
C GLN A 89 13.31 5.91 -17.10
N THR A 90 13.83 4.84 -16.52
CA THR A 90 15.20 4.82 -15.96
C THR A 90 16.26 4.36 -16.96
N SER A 91 15.85 3.84 -18.12
CA SER A 91 16.75 3.18 -19.06
C SER A 91 17.58 2.05 -18.42
N ASP A 92 17.09 1.46 -17.32
CA ASP A 92 17.72 0.35 -16.60
C ASP A 92 16.85 -0.92 -16.76
N PRO A 93 17.26 -1.89 -17.62
CA PRO A 93 16.48 -3.11 -17.83
C PRO A 93 16.41 -4.02 -16.59
N HIS A 94 17.29 -3.80 -15.61
CA HIS A 94 17.35 -4.56 -14.37
C HIS A 94 16.63 -3.88 -13.20
N ALA A 95 16.08 -2.68 -13.41
CA ALA A 95 15.34 -1.97 -12.38
C ALA A 95 14.15 -2.81 -11.88
N GLN A 96 13.98 -2.83 -10.57
CA GLN A 96 12.91 -3.55 -9.89
C GLN A 96 11.97 -2.58 -9.15
N ILE A 97 10.72 -2.98 -8.95
CA ILE A 97 9.76 -2.18 -8.18
C ILE A 97 10.33 -1.82 -6.79
N THR A 98 11.01 -2.77 -6.15
CA THR A 98 11.61 -2.58 -4.83
C THR A 98 12.73 -1.54 -4.78
N ASP A 99 13.32 -1.20 -5.91
CA ASP A 99 14.35 -0.12 -5.96
C ASP A 99 13.74 1.26 -5.74
N TYR A 100 12.43 1.41 -6.00
CA TYR A 100 11.73 2.69 -6.01
C TYR A 100 10.66 2.83 -4.93
N PHE A 101 10.29 1.76 -4.23
CA PHE A 101 9.35 1.82 -3.12
C PHE A 101 10.04 1.52 -1.80
N ASP A 102 9.65 2.25 -0.76
CA ASP A 102 10.24 2.16 0.58
C ASP A 102 9.52 1.14 1.44
N ILE A 103 8.22 0.94 1.20
CA ILE A 103 7.40 -0.05 1.89
C ILE A 103 6.34 -0.60 0.94
N ILE A 104 6.03 -1.88 1.09
CA ILE A 104 5.01 -2.58 0.30
C ILE A 104 4.01 -3.24 1.24
N ALA A 105 2.72 -3.06 0.96
CA ALA A 105 1.65 -3.69 1.71
C ALA A 105 0.75 -4.51 0.79
N GLY A 106 0.24 -5.63 1.28
CA GLY A 106 -0.66 -6.48 0.50
C GLY A 106 -1.65 -7.25 1.35
N THR A 107 -2.86 -7.46 0.84
CA THR A 107 -3.91 -8.26 1.47
C THR A 107 -4.31 -9.41 0.56
N GLY A 108 -4.60 -10.58 1.10
CA GLY A 108 -5.07 -11.74 0.33
C GLY A 108 -4.12 -12.08 -0.83
N ILE A 109 -4.64 -12.07 -2.07
CA ILE A 109 -3.82 -12.32 -3.26
C ILE A 109 -2.80 -11.20 -3.49
N GLY A 110 -3.11 -9.95 -3.11
CA GLY A 110 -2.17 -8.84 -3.13
C GLY A 110 -0.98 -9.08 -2.20
N ALA A 111 -1.19 -9.76 -1.07
CA ALA A 111 -0.10 -10.15 -0.17
C ALA A 111 0.83 -11.20 -0.80
N ILE A 112 0.30 -12.12 -1.60
CA ILE A 112 1.12 -13.09 -2.34
C ILE A 112 2.03 -12.35 -3.32
N LEU A 113 1.47 -11.42 -4.10
CA LEU A 113 2.24 -10.60 -5.04
C LEU A 113 3.28 -9.74 -4.31
N ALA A 114 2.88 -9.03 -3.25
CA ALA A 114 3.77 -8.19 -2.43
C ALA A 114 4.91 -9.00 -1.82
N SER A 115 4.61 -10.17 -1.25
CA SER A 115 5.62 -11.06 -0.66
C SER A 115 6.61 -11.60 -1.69
N MET A 116 6.14 -11.94 -2.90
CA MET A 116 7.02 -12.43 -3.95
C MET A 116 7.97 -11.35 -4.43
N ILE A 117 7.48 -10.15 -4.74
CA ILE A 117 8.35 -9.06 -5.22
C ILE A 117 9.27 -8.49 -4.14
N THR A 118 9.05 -8.83 -2.86
CA THR A 118 9.93 -8.41 -1.75
C THR A 118 10.79 -9.55 -1.21
N ALA A 119 10.52 -10.81 -1.55
CA ALA A 119 11.31 -11.94 -1.11
C ALA A 119 12.79 -11.74 -1.51
N ASP A 120 13.69 -11.82 -0.52
CA ASP A 120 15.12 -11.56 -0.69
C ASP A 120 15.87 -12.80 -1.23
N ASP A 121 16.69 -12.60 -2.25
CA ASP A 121 17.59 -13.62 -2.80
C ASP A 121 18.78 -13.95 -1.88
N GLY A 122 18.96 -13.21 -0.78
CA GLY A 122 20.07 -13.29 0.17
C GLY A 122 21.11 -12.19 0.01
N PHE A 123 21.04 -11.44 -1.09
CA PHE A 123 21.94 -10.33 -1.40
C PHE A 123 21.27 -8.96 -1.32
N GLY A 124 20.04 -8.91 -0.84
CA GLY A 124 19.27 -7.67 -0.71
C GLY A 124 18.48 -7.30 -1.96
N ARG A 125 18.36 -8.21 -2.93
CA ARG A 125 17.58 -8.03 -4.15
C ARG A 125 16.33 -8.92 -4.14
N PRO A 126 15.27 -8.52 -4.88
CA PRO A 126 14.09 -9.37 -4.97
C PRO A 126 14.40 -10.66 -5.75
N LEU A 127 13.95 -11.77 -5.19
CA LEU A 127 14.06 -13.11 -5.79
C LEU A 127 13.18 -13.24 -7.03
N TYR A 128 12.07 -12.50 -7.11
CA TYR A 128 11.08 -12.57 -8.17
C TYR A 128 10.79 -11.18 -8.74
N THR A 129 10.63 -11.12 -10.05
CA THR A 129 10.12 -9.94 -10.76
C THR A 129 8.58 -9.86 -10.62
N ALA A 130 7.98 -8.71 -10.95
CA ALA A 130 6.53 -8.58 -11.02
C ALA A 130 5.93 -9.61 -12.00
N THR A 131 6.57 -9.84 -13.13
CA THR A 131 6.14 -10.85 -14.13
C THR A 131 6.16 -12.26 -13.55
N ASP A 132 7.18 -12.62 -12.74
CA ASP A 132 7.25 -13.94 -12.09
C ASP A 132 6.14 -14.12 -11.06
N ALA A 133 5.87 -13.07 -10.26
CA ALA A 133 4.80 -13.09 -9.27
C ALA A 133 3.42 -13.26 -9.93
N VAL A 134 3.15 -12.52 -10.98
CA VAL A 134 1.88 -12.61 -11.73
C VAL A 134 1.75 -13.96 -12.43
N ARG A 135 2.84 -14.45 -13.03
CA ARG A 135 2.89 -15.78 -13.66
C ARG A 135 2.62 -16.88 -12.63
N PHE A 136 3.20 -16.79 -11.45
CA PHE A 136 2.94 -17.75 -10.37
C PHE A 136 1.45 -17.79 -10.02
N VAL A 137 0.83 -16.63 -9.78
CA VAL A 137 -0.59 -16.56 -9.43
C VAL A 137 -1.47 -17.13 -10.56
N SER A 138 -1.24 -16.75 -11.81
CA SER A 138 -2.04 -17.18 -12.96
C SER A 138 -1.90 -18.70 -13.22
N GLN A 139 -0.69 -19.22 -13.22
CA GLN A 139 -0.43 -20.65 -13.46
C GLN A 139 -0.88 -21.52 -12.30
N ASN A 140 -0.80 -21.03 -11.06
CA ASN A 140 -1.18 -21.78 -9.87
C ASN A 140 -2.61 -21.46 -9.39
N ASN A 141 -3.41 -20.67 -10.09
CA ASN A 141 -4.77 -20.31 -9.71
C ASN A 141 -5.60 -21.56 -9.34
N ARG A 142 -5.54 -22.62 -10.15
CA ARG A 142 -6.22 -23.89 -9.86
C ARG A 142 -5.69 -24.63 -8.61
N GLN A 143 -4.47 -24.36 -8.16
CA GLN A 143 -3.90 -24.93 -6.93
C GLN A 143 -4.19 -24.05 -5.71
N LEU A 144 -4.09 -22.74 -5.86
CA LEU A 144 -4.42 -21.75 -4.84
C LEU A 144 -5.90 -21.83 -4.45
N TYR A 145 -6.78 -21.97 -5.45
CA TYR A 145 -8.23 -21.99 -5.27
C TYR A 145 -8.85 -23.32 -5.74
N LYS A 146 -8.20 -24.46 -5.41
CA LYS A 146 -8.67 -25.78 -5.78
C LYS A 146 -9.96 -26.14 -5.03
N PRO A 147 -11.08 -26.43 -5.73
CA PRO A 147 -12.31 -26.86 -5.08
C PRO A 147 -12.11 -28.14 -4.25
N LYS A 148 -12.63 -28.16 -3.03
CA LYS A 148 -12.62 -29.35 -2.19
C LYS A 148 -13.67 -30.34 -2.73
N ARG A 149 -13.27 -31.56 -3.10
CA ARG A 149 -14.19 -32.64 -3.49
C ARG A 149 -14.94 -33.11 -2.25
N THR A 150 -16.24 -32.78 -2.14
CA THR A 150 -17.13 -33.35 -1.13
C THR A 150 -17.87 -34.53 -1.75
N ARG A 151 -17.78 -35.71 -1.14
CA ARG A 151 -18.37 -36.99 -1.61
C ARG A 151 -19.90 -37.09 -1.41
N LEU A 152 -20.58 -36.09 -0.86
CA LEU A 152 -22.00 -36.15 -0.55
C LEU A 152 -22.80 -35.04 -1.24
N PHE A 153 -23.94 -35.44 -1.78
CA PHE A 153 -24.96 -34.72 -2.56
C PHE A 153 -25.67 -33.53 -1.84
N LEU A 154 -25.11 -32.97 -0.78
CA LEU A 154 -25.66 -31.80 -0.13
C LEU A 154 -25.09 -30.53 -0.78
N ARG A 155 -25.95 -29.65 -1.26
CA ARG A 155 -25.70 -28.28 -1.77
C ARG A 155 -24.88 -27.42 -0.78
N ARG A 156 -23.70 -27.91 -0.33
CA ARG A 156 -22.78 -27.14 0.52
C ARG A 156 -21.82 -26.35 -0.34
N ARG A 157 -21.69 -25.05 -0.04
CA ARG A 157 -20.76 -24.07 -0.60
C ARG A 157 -19.45 -24.70 -1.02
N ARG A 158 -18.97 -24.36 -2.22
CA ARG A 158 -17.64 -24.75 -2.72
C ARG A 158 -16.58 -24.22 -1.76
N ARG A 159 -15.99 -25.08 -0.97
CA ARG A 159 -14.81 -24.76 -0.17
C ARG A 159 -13.56 -25.10 -0.96
N PHE A 160 -12.50 -24.32 -0.79
CA PHE A 160 -11.21 -24.59 -1.39
C PHE A 160 -10.34 -25.48 -0.50
N SER A 161 -9.35 -26.15 -1.11
CA SER A 161 -8.41 -27.00 -0.41
C SER A 161 -7.28 -26.20 0.22
N SER A 162 -7.29 -26.05 1.54
CA SER A 162 -6.21 -25.36 2.28
C SER A 162 -4.84 -25.98 1.98
N ARG A 163 -4.74 -27.33 2.01
CA ARG A 163 -3.48 -28.05 1.73
C ARG A 163 -2.91 -27.74 0.33
N SER A 164 -3.78 -27.58 -0.69
CA SER A 164 -3.32 -27.26 -2.05
C SER A 164 -2.68 -25.88 -2.11
N MET A 165 -3.33 -24.89 -1.49
CA MET A 165 -2.80 -23.51 -1.39
C MET A 165 -1.50 -23.47 -0.58
N GLU A 166 -1.47 -24.11 0.59
CA GLU A 166 -0.28 -24.18 1.44
C GLU A 166 0.92 -24.79 0.71
N ASN A 167 0.71 -25.91 -0.03
CA ASN A 167 1.77 -26.54 -0.81
C ASN A 167 2.28 -25.64 -1.94
N ALA A 168 1.40 -24.86 -2.59
CA ALA A 168 1.82 -23.91 -3.62
C ALA A 168 2.64 -22.78 -3.01
N LEU A 169 2.17 -22.19 -1.89
CA LEU A 169 2.87 -21.12 -1.19
C LEU A 169 4.21 -21.56 -0.60
N LYS A 170 4.28 -22.77 0.01
CA LYS A 170 5.56 -23.31 0.51
C LYS A 170 6.59 -23.45 -0.61
N ARG A 171 6.19 -23.95 -1.78
CA ARG A 171 7.12 -24.11 -2.92
C ARG A 171 7.70 -22.78 -3.42
N VAL A 172 6.90 -21.72 -3.45
CA VAL A 172 7.39 -20.43 -3.94
C VAL A 172 8.23 -19.69 -2.91
N PHE A 173 7.97 -19.88 -1.61
CA PHE A 173 8.74 -19.26 -0.53
C PHE A 173 9.80 -20.18 0.07
N GLN A 174 10.21 -21.23 -0.66
CA GLN A 174 11.30 -22.11 -0.29
C GLN A 174 12.57 -21.71 -1.04
N ARG A 175 13.64 -21.41 -0.31
CA ARG A 175 14.95 -21.12 -0.90
C ARG A 175 15.60 -22.44 -1.35
N LYS A 176 15.88 -22.55 -2.63
CA LYS A 176 16.43 -23.78 -3.22
C LYS A 176 17.90 -24.00 -2.83
N GLU A 177 18.62 -22.91 -2.62
CA GLU A 177 20.09 -22.88 -2.38
C GLU A 177 20.44 -23.18 -0.91
N ASP A 178 19.48 -23.12 0.01
CA ASP A 178 19.68 -23.21 1.47
C ASP A 178 18.89 -24.40 2.04
N GLU A 179 19.22 -25.62 1.60
CA GLU A 179 18.60 -26.89 2.04
C GLU A 179 17.07 -26.89 2.09
N GLY A 180 16.46 -25.99 1.32
CA GLY A 180 15.00 -25.88 1.29
C GLY A 180 14.40 -25.06 2.44
N ARG A 181 15.17 -24.19 3.09
CA ARG A 181 14.67 -23.28 4.13
C ARG A 181 13.51 -22.43 3.64
N LEU A 182 12.47 -22.30 4.46
CA LEU A 182 11.34 -21.44 4.18
C LEU A 182 11.66 -19.97 4.53
N LEU A 183 11.33 -19.07 3.62
CA LEU A 183 11.50 -17.64 3.81
C LEU A 183 10.54 -17.13 4.87
N THR A 184 11.01 -16.18 5.69
CA THR A 184 10.26 -15.51 6.75
C THR A 184 10.08 -14.02 6.45
N LEU A 185 9.33 -13.30 7.28
CA LEU A 185 9.18 -11.85 7.15
C LEU A 185 10.52 -11.10 7.18
N LYS A 186 11.52 -11.62 7.90
CA LYS A 186 12.89 -11.06 7.90
C LYS A 186 13.60 -11.19 6.57
N ASP A 187 13.24 -12.21 5.79
CA ASP A 187 13.86 -12.50 4.49
C ASP A 187 13.18 -11.71 3.36
N THR A 188 12.90 -10.43 3.60
CA THR A 188 12.38 -9.51 2.58
C THR A 188 13.34 -8.34 2.38
N CYS A 189 13.59 -7.95 1.12
CA CYS A 189 14.50 -6.85 0.78
C CYS A 189 13.94 -5.47 1.14
N LYS A 190 12.62 -5.36 1.33
CA LYS A 190 11.92 -4.11 1.74
C LYS A 190 10.95 -4.38 2.88
N PRO A 191 10.60 -3.34 3.68
CA PRO A 191 9.50 -3.39 4.62
C PRO A 191 8.22 -3.91 3.97
N LEU A 192 7.63 -4.94 4.58
CA LEU A 192 6.43 -5.61 4.10
C LEU A 192 5.37 -5.62 5.19
N LEU A 193 4.12 -5.29 4.83
CA LEU A 193 2.96 -5.36 5.70
C LEU A 193 1.88 -6.28 5.12
N ILE A 194 1.38 -7.20 5.94
CA ILE A 194 0.30 -8.12 5.56
C ILE A 194 -0.72 -8.18 6.69
N PRO A 195 -1.96 -7.69 6.50
CA PRO A 195 -2.99 -7.77 7.52
C PRO A 195 -3.71 -9.11 7.52
N CYS A 196 -4.16 -9.53 8.68
CA CYS A 196 -5.18 -10.56 8.88
C CYS A 196 -6.09 -10.18 10.07
N PHE A 197 -7.16 -10.92 10.29
CA PHE A 197 -7.96 -10.78 11.51
C PHE A 197 -7.71 -12.03 12.38
N ASP A 198 -7.28 -11.82 13.62
CA ASP A 198 -7.06 -12.91 14.56
C ASP A 198 -8.30 -13.17 15.42
N LEU A 199 -8.86 -14.36 15.32
CA LEU A 199 -10.02 -14.77 16.10
C LEU A 199 -9.73 -14.97 17.59
N LYS A 200 -8.47 -15.16 17.97
CA LYS A 200 -8.11 -15.33 19.39
C LYS A 200 -8.14 -14.01 20.15
N SER A 201 -7.56 -12.98 19.56
CA SER A 201 -7.57 -11.63 20.13
C SER A 201 -8.81 -10.83 19.74
N SER A 202 -9.61 -11.33 18.77
CA SER A 202 -10.75 -10.63 18.19
C SER A 202 -10.37 -9.24 17.65
N ALA A 203 -9.17 -9.14 17.07
CA ALA A 203 -8.60 -7.88 16.58
C ALA A 203 -7.87 -8.07 15.24
N PRO A 204 -7.70 -6.99 14.44
CA PRO A 204 -6.77 -6.98 13.34
C PRO A 204 -5.35 -7.28 13.82
N PHE A 205 -4.64 -8.13 13.06
CA PHE A 205 -3.22 -8.42 13.27
C PHE A 205 -2.47 -8.12 11.97
N VAL A 206 -1.40 -7.35 12.06
CA VAL A 206 -0.58 -6.98 10.90
C VAL A 206 0.78 -7.64 11.02
N PHE A 207 1.11 -8.53 10.09
CA PHE A 207 2.46 -9.04 9.93
C PHE A 207 3.35 -7.92 9.40
N SER A 208 4.38 -7.58 10.13
CA SER A 208 5.33 -6.53 9.79
C SER A 208 6.75 -7.06 9.81
N ARG A 209 7.55 -6.70 8.79
CA ARG A 209 8.99 -6.96 8.84
C ARG A 209 9.67 -6.24 9.99
N ALA A 210 9.22 -5.04 10.34
CA ALA A 210 9.78 -4.28 11.45
C ALA A 210 9.67 -5.07 12.76
N ASP A 211 8.45 -5.53 13.11
CA ASP A 211 8.22 -6.32 14.32
C ASP A 211 8.96 -7.66 14.29
N ALA A 212 8.97 -8.32 13.12
CA ALA A 212 9.72 -9.56 12.92
C ALA A 212 11.22 -9.39 13.18
N SER A 213 11.75 -8.22 12.89
CA SER A 213 13.16 -7.88 13.09
C SER A 213 13.47 -7.58 14.55
N GLU A 214 12.52 -7.03 15.29
CA GLU A 214 12.67 -6.74 16.71
C GLU A 214 12.60 -8.02 17.57
N SER A 215 11.69 -8.94 17.21
CA SER A 215 11.51 -10.15 17.99
C SER A 215 11.20 -11.38 17.14
N PRO A 216 11.84 -12.53 17.41
CA PRO A 216 11.49 -13.81 16.78
C PRO A 216 10.03 -14.21 17.00
N SER A 217 9.39 -13.72 18.07
CA SER A 217 7.99 -13.98 18.38
C SER A 217 7.01 -13.32 17.39
N PHE A 218 7.48 -12.35 16.60
CA PHE A 218 6.72 -11.74 15.52
C PHE A 218 7.26 -12.09 14.14
N ASN A 219 8.27 -12.98 14.07
CA ASN A 219 8.77 -13.49 12.81
C ASN A 219 7.97 -14.73 12.39
N PHE A 220 7.34 -14.65 11.22
CA PHE A 220 6.52 -15.74 10.65
C PHE A 220 7.05 -16.10 9.26
N GLU A 221 6.88 -17.34 8.87
CA GLU A 221 7.14 -17.78 7.50
C GLU A 221 6.20 -17.07 6.53
N LEU A 222 6.71 -16.55 5.41
CA LEU A 222 5.94 -15.79 4.42
C LEU A 222 4.72 -16.54 3.91
N TRP A 223 4.85 -17.87 3.68
CA TRP A 223 3.72 -18.66 3.25
C TRP A 223 2.57 -18.70 4.27
N LYS A 224 2.89 -18.65 5.58
CA LYS A 224 1.89 -18.60 6.65
C LYS A 224 1.17 -17.25 6.67
N ALA A 225 1.90 -16.14 6.54
CA ALA A 225 1.31 -14.81 6.46
C ALA A 225 0.38 -14.68 5.23
N CYS A 226 0.82 -15.12 4.05
CA CYS A 226 0.01 -15.16 2.83
C CYS A 226 -1.23 -16.06 2.98
N ARG A 227 -1.08 -17.24 3.63
CA ARG A 227 -2.20 -18.14 3.86
C ARG A 227 -3.20 -17.57 4.87
N ALA A 228 -2.72 -16.89 5.91
CA ALA A 228 -3.53 -16.26 6.94
C ALA A 228 -4.43 -15.17 6.35
N THR A 229 -3.85 -14.22 5.63
CA THR A 229 -4.58 -13.11 5.01
C THR A 229 -5.54 -13.56 3.90
N SER A 230 -5.36 -14.78 3.36
CA SER A 230 -6.21 -15.37 2.31
C SER A 230 -7.25 -16.36 2.86
N ALA A 231 -7.47 -16.40 4.17
CA ALA A 231 -8.40 -17.34 4.82
C ALA A 231 -9.87 -16.85 4.74
N THR A 232 -10.37 -16.58 3.54
CA THR A 232 -11.70 -16.01 3.30
C THR A 232 -12.82 -16.89 3.85
N PRO A 233 -13.67 -16.40 4.77
CA PRO A 233 -14.78 -17.14 5.33
C PRO A 233 -15.73 -17.68 4.25
N GLY A 234 -16.16 -18.92 4.40
CA GLY A 234 -16.97 -19.59 3.40
C GLY A 234 -16.19 -20.27 2.29
N LEU A 235 -14.99 -19.80 1.94
CA LEU A 235 -14.08 -20.42 0.97
C LEU A 235 -13.04 -21.30 1.68
N PHE A 236 -12.44 -20.79 2.74
CA PHE A 236 -11.49 -21.51 3.60
C PHE A 236 -11.96 -21.53 5.06
N GLY A 237 -11.41 -22.45 5.86
CA GLY A 237 -11.52 -22.37 7.32
C GLY A 237 -10.47 -21.41 7.89
N PRO A 238 -10.65 -21.00 9.17
CA PRO A 238 -9.63 -20.26 9.89
C PRO A 238 -8.29 -21.00 9.86
N PHE A 239 -7.19 -20.26 9.78
CA PHE A 239 -5.85 -20.82 9.70
C PHE A 239 -5.12 -20.62 11.03
N GLN A 240 -4.77 -21.74 11.68
CA GLN A 240 -4.02 -21.72 12.93
C GLN A 240 -2.54 -21.94 12.65
N PHE A 241 -1.69 -21.10 13.21
CA PHE A 241 -0.24 -21.18 13.04
C PHE A 241 0.49 -20.43 14.16
N SER A 242 1.80 -20.60 14.21
CA SER A 242 2.66 -19.94 15.19
C SER A 242 3.85 -19.27 14.52
N SER A 243 4.46 -18.31 15.24
CA SER A 243 5.74 -17.70 14.92
C SER A 243 6.86 -18.72 14.81
N VAL A 244 8.02 -18.32 14.31
CA VAL A 244 9.19 -19.19 14.14
C VAL A 244 9.66 -19.77 15.47
N ASP A 245 9.60 -19.00 16.56
CA ASP A 245 9.96 -19.44 17.92
C ASP A 245 8.80 -20.10 18.69
N GLY A 246 7.61 -20.19 18.08
CA GLY A 246 6.42 -20.82 18.66
C GLY A 246 5.72 -20.04 19.77
N LYS A 247 6.23 -18.88 20.19
CA LYS A 247 5.68 -18.12 21.33
C LYS A 247 4.40 -17.36 20.98
N THR A 248 4.28 -16.84 19.77
CA THR A 248 3.06 -16.18 19.30
C THR A 248 2.25 -17.13 18.43
N SER A 249 0.98 -17.29 18.73
CA SER A 249 0.06 -18.11 17.95
C SER A 249 -1.19 -17.34 17.55
N CYS A 250 -1.63 -17.51 16.32
CA CYS A 250 -2.75 -16.80 15.72
C CYS A 250 -3.77 -17.80 15.15
N SER A 251 -5.05 -17.42 15.15
CA SER A 251 -6.13 -18.11 14.45
C SER A 251 -6.74 -17.14 13.41
N ALA A 252 -6.10 -17.09 12.26
CA ALA A 252 -6.39 -16.04 11.27
C ALA A 252 -7.58 -16.35 10.38
N VAL A 253 -8.30 -15.29 10.04
CA VAL A 253 -9.20 -15.18 8.91
C VAL A 253 -8.78 -14.01 8.02
N ASP A 254 -9.38 -13.92 6.84
CA ASP A 254 -9.05 -12.99 5.77
C ASP A 254 -8.83 -11.55 6.26
N GLY A 255 -7.66 -11.01 5.94
CA GLY A 255 -7.31 -9.62 6.24
C GLY A 255 -8.18 -8.60 5.49
N GLY A 256 -8.75 -9.00 4.36
CA GLY A 256 -9.64 -8.16 3.58
C GLY A 256 -10.91 -7.75 4.33
N LEU A 257 -11.35 -8.53 5.33
CA LEU A 257 -12.51 -8.16 6.15
C LEU A 257 -12.31 -6.86 6.95
N VAL A 258 -11.06 -6.48 7.18
CA VAL A 258 -10.70 -5.30 7.99
C VAL A 258 -9.77 -4.33 7.27
N MET A 259 -8.96 -4.81 6.33
CA MET A 259 -7.95 -4.03 5.60
C MET A 259 -7.80 -4.55 4.17
N ASN A 260 -8.91 -4.60 3.39
CA ASN A 260 -8.86 -5.09 2.02
C ASN A 260 -7.98 -4.21 1.13
N ASN A 261 -8.07 -2.89 1.30
CA ASN A 261 -7.08 -1.93 0.81
C ASN A 261 -6.11 -1.62 1.96
N PRO A 262 -4.88 -2.17 1.97
CA PRO A 262 -3.94 -1.99 3.07
C PRO A 262 -3.19 -0.64 3.06
N ALA A 263 -3.54 0.30 2.16
CA ALA A 263 -2.86 1.59 2.05
C ALA A 263 -2.92 2.39 3.37
N ALA A 264 -4.09 2.43 4.03
CA ALA A 264 -4.22 3.13 5.31
C ALA A 264 -3.34 2.51 6.41
N ALA A 265 -3.24 1.18 6.45
CA ALA A 265 -2.36 0.48 7.39
C ALA A 265 -0.88 0.80 7.13
N ALA A 266 -0.47 0.84 5.85
CA ALA A 266 0.89 1.20 5.46
C ALA A 266 1.23 2.65 5.83
N ILE A 267 0.33 3.60 5.56
CA ILE A 267 0.47 5.01 5.95
C ILE A 267 0.58 5.14 7.47
N THR A 268 -0.32 4.50 8.22
CA THR A 268 -0.28 4.49 9.68
C THR A 268 1.04 3.94 10.20
N HIS A 269 1.51 2.83 9.63
CA HIS A 269 2.80 2.24 10.02
C HIS A 269 3.96 3.21 9.78
N VAL A 270 4.02 3.86 8.61
CA VAL A 270 5.08 4.84 8.29
C VAL A 270 5.04 6.05 9.23
N LEU A 271 3.85 6.59 9.52
CA LEU A 271 3.69 7.73 10.42
C LEU A 271 4.09 7.42 11.86
N HIS A 272 3.86 6.20 12.34
CA HIS A 272 4.15 5.79 13.73
C HIS A 272 5.54 5.16 13.91
N ASN A 273 6.10 4.51 12.89
CA ASN A 273 7.40 3.87 12.98
C ASN A 273 8.54 4.88 12.72
N LYS A 274 8.79 5.74 13.70
CA LYS A 274 9.86 6.76 13.64
C LYS A 274 11.27 6.18 13.62
N ARG A 275 11.43 4.92 13.94
CA ARG A 275 12.71 4.21 13.85
C ARG A 275 13.14 4.01 12.40
N ASP A 276 12.22 3.53 11.55
CA ASP A 276 12.52 3.24 10.14
C ASP A 276 12.24 4.47 9.26
N PHE A 277 11.33 5.37 9.68
CA PHE A 277 10.87 6.54 8.94
C PHE A 277 10.93 7.82 9.79
N PRO A 278 12.14 8.24 10.26
CA PRO A 278 12.27 9.34 11.23
C PRO A 278 11.85 10.71 10.68
N SER A 279 11.98 10.93 9.37
CA SER A 279 11.72 12.23 8.72
C SER A 279 10.25 12.48 8.39
N VAL A 280 9.39 11.46 8.47
CA VAL A 280 7.97 11.59 8.09
C VAL A 280 7.18 12.27 9.20
N ASN A 281 6.50 13.37 8.89
CA ASN A 281 5.68 14.11 9.85
C ASN A 281 4.20 14.06 9.52
N GLY A 282 3.83 13.96 8.24
CA GLY A 282 2.45 13.94 7.80
C GLY A 282 2.27 13.22 6.46
N VAL A 283 1.06 13.27 5.94
CA VAL A 283 0.72 12.67 4.65
C VAL A 283 1.38 13.39 3.47
N GLU A 284 1.77 14.63 3.65
CA GLU A 284 2.51 15.44 2.69
C GLU A 284 3.90 14.87 2.36
N ASP A 285 4.47 14.08 3.29
CA ASP A 285 5.77 13.41 3.12
C ASP A 285 5.65 12.05 2.42
N LEU A 286 4.46 11.70 1.94
CA LEU A 286 4.17 10.40 1.35
C LEU A 286 3.86 10.49 -0.13
N LEU A 287 4.17 9.41 -0.85
CA LEU A 287 3.79 9.16 -2.24
C LEU A 287 3.24 7.73 -2.32
N VAL A 288 1.95 7.59 -2.62
CA VAL A 288 1.23 6.33 -2.45
C VAL A 288 0.63 5.86 -3.76
N LEU A 289 0.98 4.65 -4.19
CA LEU A 289 0.30 3.92 -5.26
C LEU A 289 -0.52 2.80 -4.65
N SER A 290 -1.84 2.88 -4.77
CA SER A 290 -2.78 1.88 -4.30
C SER A 290 -3.40 1.16 -5.49
N ILE A 291 -3.13 -0.15 -5.60
CA ILE A 291 -3.59 -1.00 -6.69
C ILE A 291 -4.72 -1.89 -6.21
N GLY A 292 -5.91 -1.67 -6.76
CA GLY A 292 -7.08 -2.50 -6.53
C GLY A 292 -7.00 -3.84 -7.29
N ASN A 293 -7.84 -4.77 -6.88
CA ASN A 293 -7.89 -6.10 -7.52
C ASN A 293 -9.18 -6.32 -8.33
N GLY A 294 -9.83 -5.25 -8.71
CA GLY A 294 -11.08 -5.27 -9.46
C GLY A 294 -12.31 -5.42 -8.55
N ALA A 295 -13.34 -4.67 -8.85
CA ALA A 295 -14.65 -4.88 -8.26
C ALA A 295 -15.52 -5.73 -9.22
N PRO A 296 -16.37 -6.62 -8.70
CA PRO A 296 -17.26 -7.40 -9.55
C PRO A 296 -18.19 -6.46 -10.35
N ALA A 297 -18.51 -6.85 -11.57
CA ALA A 297 -19.58 -6.20 -12.32
C ALA A 297 -20.84 -6.17 -11.45
N LYS A 298 -21.65 -5.09 -11.54
CA LYS A 298 -22.90 -4.92 -10.76
C LYS A 298 -23.60 -6.25 -10.56
N ARG A 299 -23.77 -6.65 -9.32
CA ARG A 299 -24.56 -7.84 -8.99
C ARG A 299 -25.96 -7.62 -9.55
N ALA A 300 -26.44 -8.54 -10.38
CA ALA A 300 -27.85 -8.56 -10.72
C ALA A 300 -28.60 -8.66 -9.38
N ASN A 301 -29.51 -7.73 -9.13
CA ASN A 301 -30.48 -7.82 -8.03
C ASN A 301 -31.42 -8.98 -8.34
N ASP A 302 -30.96 -10.21 -8.14
CA ASP A 302 -31.88 -11.32 -7.91
C ASP A 302 -32.51 -11.03 -6.56
N GLY A 303 -33.77 -10.67 -6.54
CA GLY A 303 -34.56 -10.22 -5.37
C GLY A 303 -34.66 -11.26 -4.24
N GLY A 304 -33.56 -11.92 -3.92
CA GLY A 304 -33.40 -12.91 -2.88
C GLY A 304 -32.68 -12.38 -1.65
N GLU A 305 -32.78 -13.11 -0.56
CA GLU A 305 -32.10 -12.84 0.71
C GLU A 305 -30.57 -12.66 0.52
N CYS A 306 -29.99 -11.69 1.22
CA CYS A 306 -28.55 -11.43 1.20
C CYS A 306 -27.80 -12.64 1.77
N SER A 307 -27.18 -13.43 0.90
CA SER A 307 -26.43 -14.62 1.33
C SER A 307 -25.17 -14.22 2.13
N THR A 308 -24.67 -15.11 3.02
CA THR A 308 -23.43 -14.87 3.78
C THR A 308 -22.23 -14.57 2.88
N SER A 309 -22.18 -15.13 1.64
CA SER A 309 -21.11 -14.79 0.69
C SER A 309 -21.28 -13.37 0.15
N ALA A 310 -22.52 -12.94 -0.07
CA ALA A 310 -22.80 -11.56 -0.47
C ALA A 310 -22.41 -10.56 0.63
N VAL A 311 -22.66 -10.90 1.89
CA VAL A 311 -22.22 -10.07 3.03
C VAL A 311 -20.70 -9.95 3.10
N VAL A 312 -19.97 -11.07 2.93
CA VAL A 312 -18.49 -11.05 2.91
C VAL A 312 -17.99 -10.19 1.76
N ASP A 313 -18.53 -10.37 0.56
CA ASP A 313 -18.12 -9.57 -0.59
C ASP A 313 -18.45 -8.07 -0.41
N ILE A 314 -19.60 -7.73 0.20
CA ILE A 314 -19.97 -6.33 0.54
C ILE A 314 -18.96 -5.77 1.55
N ALA A 315 -18.56 -6.55 2.56
CA ALA A 315 -17.59 -6.11 3.55
C ALA A 315 -16.22 -5.84 2.91
N LEU A 316 -15.73 -6.74 2.06
CA LEU A 316 -14.46 -6.58 1.35
C LEU A 316 -14.46 -5.32 0.47
N ASP A 317 -15.51 -5.14 -0.32
CA ASP A 317 -15.67 -3.98 -1.21
C ASP A 317 -15.83 -2.69 -0.40
N GLY A 318 -16.66 -2.71 0.65
CA GLY A 318 -16.95 -1.56 1.50
C GLY A 318 -15.73 -1.07 2.27
N VAL A 319 -14.94 -1.98 2.83
CA VAL A 319 -13.68 -1.63 3.51
C VAL A 319 -12.69 -0.98 2.54
N SER A 320 -12.54 -1.55 1.33
CA SER A 320 -11.64 -1.00 0.31
C SER A 320 -12.07 0.39 -0.14
N GLU A 321 -13.37 0.58 -0.38
CA GLU A 321 -13.95 1.85 -0.80
C GLU A 321 -13.84 2.92 0.29
N THR A 322 -14.09 2.56 1.55
CA THR A 322 -13.96 3.49 2.68
C THR A 322 -12.54 4.01 2.82
N VAL A 323 -11.53 3.13 2.70
CA VAL A 323 -10.12 3.53 2.73
C VAL A 323 -9.79 4.47 1.57
N ASP A 324 -10.25 4.16 0.35
CA ASP A 324 -10.02 5.01 -0.81
C ASP A 324 -10.61 6.42 -0.63
N GLN A 325 -11.84 6.52 -0.12
CA GLN A 325 -12.48 7.81 0.17
C GLN A 325 -11.73 8.61 1.26
N MET A 326 -11.32 7.94 2.34
CA MET A 326 -10.59 8.58 3.44
C MET A 326 -9.23 9.10 2.97
N LEU A 327 -8.49 8.31 2.18
CA LEU A 327 -7.19 8.71 1.65
C LEU A 327 -7.33 9.78 0.57
N GLY A 328 -8.34 9.70 -0.30
CA GLY A 328 -8.65 10.75 -1.27
C GLY A 328 -8.89 12.11 -0.60
N ASN A 329 -9.51 12.11 0.61
CA ASN A 329 -9.66 13.31 1.43
C ASN A 329 -8.36 13.74 2.10
N ALA A 330 -7.60 12.80 2.69
CA ALA A 330 -6.33 13.11 3.35
C ALA A 330 -5.31 13.75 2.41
N PHE A 331 -5.32 13.34 1.13
CA PHE A 331 -4.46 13.88 0.08
C PHE A 331 -5.14 14.95 -0.80
N CYS A 332 -6.23 15.58 -0.33
CA CYS A 332 -7.01 16.53 -1.15
C CYS A 332 -6.20 17.74 -1.65
N TRP A 333 -5.20 18.18 -0.91
CA TRP A 333 -4.31 19.28 -1.28
C TRP A 333 -3.28 18.89 -2.34
N ASN A 334 -2.86 17.60 -2.36
CA ASN A 334 -1.93 17.09 -3.35
C ASN A 334 -2.41 15.72 -3.87
N ARG A 335 -3.44 15.75 -4.69
CA ARG A 335 -4.14 14.55 -5.20
C ARG A 335 -3.24 13.60 -6.01
N THR A 336 -2.13 14.09 -6.52
CA THR A 336 -1.17 13.28 -7.27
C THR A 336 -0.28 12.43 -6.35
N ASP A 337 -0.26 12.69 -5.04
CA ASP A 337 0.50 11.91 -4.07
C ASP A 337 -0.21 10.63 -3.63
N TYR A 338 -1.52 10.54 -3.82
CA TYR A 338 -2.28 9.31 -3.68
C TYR A 338 -2.91 8.94 -5.01
N VAL A 339 -2.43 7.87 -5.61
CA VAL A 339 -2.94 7.35 -6.88
C VAL A 339 -3.58 6.00 -6.65
N ARG A 340 -4.88 5.91 -6.96
CA ARG A 340 -5.66 4.68 -6.92
C ARG A 340 -5.84 4.14 -8.34
N ILE A 341 -5.49 2.87 -8.55
CA ILE A 341 -5.73 2.12 -9.78
C ILE A 341 -6.81 1.09 -9.51
N GLN A 342 -7.89 1.12 -10.27
CA GLN A 342 -9.00 0.19 -10.13
C GLN A 342 -9.67 -0.04 -11.49
N ALA A 343 -10.23 -1.23 -11.66
CA ALA A 343 -11.02 -1.58 -12.84
C ALA A 343 -12.25 -2.39 -12.43
N PHE A 344 -13.31 -2.34 -13.22
CA PHE A 344 -14.61 -2.91 -12.85
C PHE A 344 -15.08 -3.92 -13.89
N GLY A 345 -15.60 -5.07 -13.41
CA GLY A 345 -16.29 -6.04 -14.27
C GLY A 345 -15.43 -6.78 -15.30
N LEU A 346 -14.10 -6.81 -15.11
CA LEU A 346 -13.20 -7.51 -16.01
C LEU A 346 -13.30 -9.03 -15.83
N LYS A 347 -13.21 -9.73 -16.97
CA LYS A 347 -13.12 -11.20 -17.02
C LYS A 347 -11.69 -11.60 -17.37
N GLU A 348 -11.30 -12.83 -16.99
CA GLU A 348 -10.03 -13.44 -17.42
C GLU A 348 -9.84 -13.32 -18.94
N GLY A 349 -8.61 -13.03 -19.37
CA GLY A 349 -8.24 -12.84 -20.77
C GLY A 349 -8.50 -11.42 -21.32
N LYS A 350 -8.69 -10.43 -20.43
CA LYS A 350 -8.87 -9.02 -20.81
C LYS A 350 -7.94 -8.09 -20.04
N GLU A 351 -6.74 -8.57 -19.74
CA GLU A 351 -5.73 -7.84 -18.97
C GLU A 351 -5.35 -6.50 -19.62
N GLU A 352 -5.28 -6.46 -20.95
CA GLU A 352 -4.99 -5.22 -21.71
C GLU A 352 -6.03 -4.11 -21.48
N LYS A 353 -7.28 -4.49 -21.18
CA LYS A 353 -8.34 -3.51 -20.92
C LYS A 353 -8.13 -2.78 -19.59
N VAL A 354 -7.44 -3.39 -18.63
CA VAL A 354 -7.17 -2.75 -17.33
C VAL A 354 -6.50 -1.39 -17.51
N LEU A 355 -5.48 -1.34 -18.35
CA LEU A 355 -4.67 -0.14 -18.56
C LEU A 355 -5.38 0.92 -19.40
N SER A 356 -6.26 0.50 -20.31
CA SER A 356 -7.06 1.40 -21.15
C SER A 356 -8.35 1.89 -20.48
N GLU A 357 -8.75 1.30 -19.34
CA GLU A 357 -9.93 1.77 -18.62
C GLU A 357 -9.68 3.15 -17.99
N ARG A 358 -10.73 4.00 -18.11
CA ARG A 358 -10.75 5.31 -17.46
C ARG A 358 -11.01 5.15 -15.96
N VAL A 359 -10.27 5.91 -15.18
CA VAL A 359 -10.33 5.80 -13.72
C VAL A 359 -11.63 6.38 -13.18
N LEU A 360 -12.24 5.64 -12.26
CA LEU A 360 -13.32 6.12 -11.41
C LEU A 360 -12.72 6.57 -10.07
N GLU A 361 -12.67 7.88 -9.86
CA GLU A 361 -12.24 8.45 -8.59
C GLU A 361 -13.38 8.39 -7.58
N SER A 362 -13.09 7.89 -6.39
CA SER A 362 -14.03 7.92 -5.27
C SER A 362 -14.09 9.32 -4.67
N LEU A 363 -15.29 9.84 -4.54
CA LEU A 363 -15.55 11.13 -3.90
C LEU A 363 -16.16 10.88 -2.51
N PRO A 364 -16.08 11.85 -1.59
CA PRO A 364 -16.71 11.75 -0.29
C PRO A 364 -18.20 11.39 -0.40
N PHE A 365 -18.70 10.64 0.57
CA PHE A 365 -20.10 10.24 0.67
C PHE A 365 -20.63 9.38 -0.50
N GLY A 366 -19.74 8.55 -1.10
CA GLY A 366 -20.12 7.56 -2.09
C GLY A 366 -20.29 8.08 -3.52
N GLY A 367 -19.89 9.32 -3.78
CA GLY A 367 -19.84 9.86 -5.14
C GLY A 367 -18.73 9.19 -5.96
N LYS A 368 -18.91 9.11 -7.27
CA LYS A 368 -17.91 8.61 -8.22
C LYS A 368 -17.74 9.62 -9.35
N ARG A 369 -16.50 9.93 -9.69
CA ARG A 369 -16.15 10.78 -10.83
C ARG A 369 -15.33 9.99 -11.83
N LEU A 370 -15.79 9.97 -13.10
CA LEU A 370 -15.02 9.39 -14.19
C LEU A 370 -13.96 10.41 -14.64
N LEU A 371 -12.70 10.06 -14.50
CA LEU A 371 -11.59 10.87 -14.97
C LEU A 371 -11.38 10.71 -16.48
N GLN A 372 -10.69 11.65 -17.11
CA GLN A 372 -10.28 11.55 -18.51
C GLN A 372 -9.09 10.61 -18.67
N GLU A 373 -8.25 10.50 -17.67
CA GLU A 373 -7.06 9.66 -17.66
C GLU A 373 -7.40 8.17 -17.59
N THR A 374 -6.56 7.35 -18.21
CA THR A 374 -6.61 5.89 -18.10
C THR A 374 -5.74 5.40 -16.94
N ASN A 375 -5.94 4.15 -16.51
CA ASN A 375 -5.09 3.53 -15.51
C ASN A 375 -3.62 3.52 -15.95
N GLY A 376 -3.35 3.22 -17.22
CA GLY A 376 -1.98 3.23 -17.78
C GLY A 376 -1.33 4.60 -17.68
N SER A 377 -2.00 5.67 -18.14
CA SER A 377 -1.45 7.03 -18.10
C SER A 377 -1.22 7.52 -16.66
N ARG A 378 -2.05 7.11 -15.70
CA ARG A 378 -1.83 7.43 -14.28
C ARG A 378 -0.62 6.73 -13.69
N ILE A 379 -0.39 5.46 -14.03
CA ILE A 379 0.82 4.74 -13.63
C ILE A 379 2.05 5.41 -14.24
N GLU A 380 2.02 5.77 -15.51
CA GLU A 380 3.12 6.46 -16.20
C GLU A 380 3.47 7.80 -15.53
N SER A 381 2.47 8.63 -15.25
CA SER A 381 2.66 9.91 -14.55
C SER A 381 3.17 9.72 -13.12
N PHE A 382 2.70 8.68 -12.42
CA PHE A 382 3.20 8.33 -11.10
C PHE A 382 4.67 7.91 -11.16
N VAL A 383 5.06 7.08 -12.13
CA VAL A 383 6.45 6.62 -12.31
C VAL A 383 7.38 7.78 -12.64
N GLN A 384 6.96 8.77 -13.43
CA GLN A 384 7.75 9.97 -13.67
C GLN A 384 8.16 10.66 -12.37
N ARG A 385 7.22 10.80 -11.45
CA ARG A 385 7.48 11.39 -10.13
C ARG A 385 8.35 10.48 -9.25
N LEU A 386 8.07 9.18 -9.30
CA LEU A 386 8.79 8.15 -8.55
C LEU A 386 10.29 8.14 -8.94
N VAL A 387 10.58 8.21 -10.24
CA VAL A 387 11.94 8.18 -10.79
C VAL A 387 12.68 9.50 -10.59
N ALA A 388 11.96 10.64 -10.65
CA ALA A 388 12.55 11.97 -10.44
C ALA A 388 13.23 12.10 -9.06
N THR A 389 12.77 11.38 -8.05
CA THR A 389 13.35 11.34 -6.71
C THR A 389 14.50 10.32 -6.54
N GLY A 390 14.84 9.56 -7.60
CA GLY A 390 15.90 8.55 -7.58
C GLY A 390 15.51 7.23 -6.89
N LYS A 391 16.47 6.31 -6.79
CA LYS A 391 16.26 5.03 -6.08
C LYS A 391 16.04 5.29 -4.59
N SER A 392 15.28 4.40 -3.95
CA SER A 392 15.00 4.46 -2.51
C SER A 392 16.30 4.55 -1.71
N SER A 393 16.44 5.63 -0.96
CA SER A 393 17.65 5.93 -0.16
C SER A 393 17.51 5.49 1.30
N LEU A 394 16.43 4.81 1.66
CA LEU A 394 16.32 4.25 3.00
C LEU A 394 17.53 3.33 3.22
N PRO A 395 18.29 3.53 4.32
CA PRO A 395 19.38 2.66 4.65
C PRO A 395 18.87 1.21 4.72
N PRO A 396 19.69 0.22 4.35
CA PRO A 396 19.31 -1.16 4.60
C PRO A 396 18.93 -1.26 6.07
N SER A 397 17.74 -1.82 6.35
CA SER A 397 17.23 -1.95 7.71
C SER A 397 18.38 -2.36 8.66
N PRO A 398 18.51 -1.72 9.85
CA PRO A 398 19.56 -2.05 10.81
C PRO A 398 19.57 -3.53 11.22
N CYS A 399 18.57 -4.28 10.82
CA CYS A 399 18.46 -5.72 10.98
C CYS A 399 19.36 -6.53 10.02
N LYS A 400 20.01 -5.88 9.05
CA LYS A 400 21.08 -6.46 8.21
C LYS A 400 22.49 -6.13 8.69
N ALA A 401 22.69 -5.77 9.95
CA ALA A 401 24.03 -5.79 10.54
C ALA A 401 24.57 -7.22 10.38
N ARG A 402 25.52 -7.39 9.48
CA ARG A 402 26.21 -8.65 9.24
C ARG A 402 26.77 -9.14 10.58
N PRO A 403 26.63 -10.40 10.95
CA PRO A 403 27.47 -10.94 12.00
C PRO A 403 28.92 -10.82 11.49
N HIS A 404 29.76 -10.16 12.26
CA HIS A 404 31.21 -10.18 12.11
C HIS A 404 31.72 -11.58 12.35
#